data_33d681d3a07e1b4ab246d2eeefb24f41
#
_entry.id   33d681d3a07e1b4ab246d2eeefb24f41
#
_cell.length_a   1.000
_cell.length_b   1.000
_cell.length_c   1.000
_cell.angle_alpha   90.00
_cell.angle_beta   90.00
_cell.angle_gamma   90.00
#
_symmetry.space_group_name_H-M   'P 1'
#
loop_
_entity.id
_entity.type
_entity.pdbx_description
1 polymer ?
#
loop_
_entity_poly.entity_id
_entity_poly.type
_entity_poly.pdbx_seq_one_letter_code
_entity_poly.pdbx_strand_id
1 'polypeptide(L)'
;GGVEHAILHLLYSRFFMQALSYKNDDFKLKEPFDGLFTQGMVCHETYKDQTNAWLSPEEVTSEDGKKFYKKNNPSEKIIVGPTESMSKSKKNTIDPENIIKNYGADSVRLFILSDSPPEKDVQWSDQGMMASFKFVQKLWTLNSKILVKIKDNNQNDEGKNLTKFTNQLINKITQNLEKFHYNVIVANLYEMYNFLIKETDKPIKREILIENYKKILILMNPFIPHFSNECLNTINENQIKWPKISKEDLIEEEINFVVQINGKKRAILKVKRDVVEKEILEIIKLNPEIDKFFKDQTIKKSIFVPNRLINIIL
;
A
#
# COMPACT_ATOMS: atom_id res chain seq x y z
N GLY A 1 -20.78 1.36 -2.96
CA GLY A 1 -21.41 0.61 -1.88
C GLY A 1 -21.32 -0.90 -2.08
N GLY A 2 -21.92 -1.68 -1.17
CA GLY A 2 -21.96 -3.12 -1.28
C GLY A 2 -22.80 -3.62 -2.47
N VAL A 3 -22.69 -4.91 -2.78
CA VAL A 3 -23.37 -5.53 -3.93
C VAL A 3 -24.90 -5.41 -3.87
N GLU A 4 -25.49 -5.33 -2.67
CA GLU A 4 -26.91 -5.13 -2.44
C GLU A 4 -27.45 -3.82 -3.04
N HIS A 5 -26.61 -2.80 -3.17
CA HIS A 5 -26.98 -1.52 -3.80
C HIS A 5 -27.04 -1.59 -5.33
N ALA A 6 -26.52 -2.67 -5.94
CA ALA A 6 -26.65 -2.89 -7.37
C ALA A 6 -28.12 -3.01 -7.80
N ILE A 7 -28.96 -3.66 -6.98
CA ILE A 7 -30.40 -3.79 -7.24
C ILE A 7 -31.15 -2.54 -6.81
N LEU A 8 -30.93 -2.04 -5.60
CA LEU A 8 -31.68 -0.90 -5.06
C LEU A 8 -31.28 0.42 -5.74
N HIS A 9 -30.13 0.93 -5.40
CA HIS A 9 -29.69 2.25 -5.84
C HIS A 9 -29.48 2.32 -7.36
N LEU A 10 -28.79 1.34 -7.94
CA LEU A 10 -28.46 1.34 -9.37
C LEU A 10 -29.73 1.20 -10.22
N LEU A 11 -30.66 0.32 -9.86
CA LEU A 11 -31.90 0.13 -10.61
C LEU A 11 -32.75 1.41 -10.60
N TYR A 12 -32.91 2.04 -9.43
CA TYR A 12 -33.68 3.28 -9.32
C TYR A 12 -33.02 4.44 -10.08
N SER A 13 -31.72 4.63 -9.97
CA SER A 13 -31.01 5.71 -10.69
C SER A 13 -31.11 5.51 -12.20
N ARG A 14 -30.99 4.30 -12.70
CA ARG A 14 -31.16 3.99 -14.13
C ARG A 14 -32.58 4.25 -14.59
N PHE A 15 -33.58 3.83 -13.81
CA PHE A 15 -34.99 4.12 -14.13
C PHE A 15 -35.27 5.61 -14.22
N PHE A 16 -34.80 6.40 -13.25
CA PHE A 16 -34.96 7.83 -13.26
C PHE A 16 -34.31 8.50 -14.48
N MET A 17 -33.09 8.11 -14.82
CA MET A 17 -32.41 8.63 -16.01
C MET A 17 -33.17 8.31 -17.29
N GLN A 18 -33.65 7.07 -17.44
CA GLN A 18 -34.44 6.67 -18.61
C GLN A 18 -35.78 7.38 -18.65
N ALA A 19 -36.44 7.60 -17.52
CA ALA A 19 -37.68 8.32 -17.43
C ALA A 19 -37.50 9.80 -17.83
N LEU A 20 -36.45 10.47 -17.34
CA LEU A 20 -36.11 11.85 -17.69
C LEU A 20 -35.75 12.03 -19.16
N SER A 21 -35.10 11.04 -19.76
CA SER A 21 -34.71 11.04 -21.17
C SER A 21 -35.85 10.61 -22.11
N TYR A 22 -36.96 10.08 -21.58
CA TYR A 22 -38.06 9.61 -22.39
C TYR A 22 -38.80 10.79 -23.11
N LYS A 23 -38.77 10.80 -24.45
CA LYS A 23 -39.31 11.86 -25.30
C LYS A 23 -38.81 13.29 -24.94
N ASN A 24 -37.58 13.37 -24.40
CA ASN A 24 -36.96 14.64 -24.05
C ASN A 24 -35.65 14.78 -24.85
N ASP A 25 -35.68 15.63 -25.89
CA ASP A 25 -34.52 15.83 -26.78
C ASP A 25 -33.40 16.65 -26.12
N ASP A 26 -33.71 17.41 -25.07
CA ASP A 26 -32.76 18.21 -24.33
C ASP A 26 -31.95 17.37 -23.33
N PHE A 27 -32.46 16.18 -22.96
CA PHE A 27 -31.83 15.27 -22.01
C PHE A 27 -31.52 13.91 -22.64
N LYS A 28 -30.31 13.75 -23.16
CA LYS A 28 -29.88 12.56 -23.93
C LYS A 28 -29.20 11.47 -23.15
N LEU A 29 -28.87 11.71 -21.87
CA LEU A 29 -28.22 10.73 -21.02
C LEU A 29 -29.20 9.62 -20.60
N LYS A 30 -28.92 8.38 -20.97
CA LYS A 30 -29.76 7.21 -20.64
C LYS A 30 -29.26 6.43 -19.43
N GLU A 31 -27.96 6.43 -19.22
CA GLU A 31 -27.31 5.73 -18.11
C GLU A 31 -26.63 6.74 -17.17
N PRO A 32 -26.81 6.61 -15.84
CA PRO A 32 -26.28 7.56 -14.86
C PRO A 32 -24.80 7.37 -14.56
N PHE A 33 -24.23 6.19 -14.87
CA PHE A 33 -22.87 5.81 -14.51
C PHE A 33 -22.17 5.07 -15.65
N ASP A 34 -20.87 5.32 -15.82
CA ASP A 34 -20.04 4.65 -16.83
C ASP A 34 -19.54 3.28 -16.35
N GLY A 35 -19.56 3.02 -15.05
CA GLY A 35 -19.08 1.76 -14.47
C GLY A 35 -19.69 1.48 -13.11
N LEU A 36 -19.58 0.22 -12.71
CA LEU A 36 -20.00 -0.28 -11.41
C LEU A 36 -18.80 -0.84 -10.66
N PHE A 37 -18.58 -0.34 -9.45
CA PHE A 37 -17.62 -0.90 -8.50
C PHE A 37 -18.36 -1.27 -7.22
N THR A 38 -18.37 -2.56 -6.88
CA THR A 38 -18.97 -3.07 -5.64
C THR A 38 -17.88 -3.36 -4.63
N GLN A 39 -18.03 -2.83 -3.42
CA GLN A 39 -17.11 -3.13 -2.32
C GLN A 39 -17.66 -4.26 -1.45
N GLY A 40 -16.75 -4.99 -0.79
CA GLY A 40 -17.08 -6.00 0.21
C GLY A 40 -17.63 -5.38 1.49
N MET A 41 -18.13 -6.24 2.36
CA MET A 41 -18.70 -5.87 3.65
C MET A 41 -17.65 -5.91 4.75
N VAL A 42 -17.86 -5.11 5.80
CA VAL A 42 -17.11 -5.28 7.04
C VAL A 42 -17.83 -6.33 7.88
N CYS A 43 -17.12 -7.40 8.19
CA CYS A 43 -17.64 -8.56 8.89
C CYS A 43 -17.05 -8.69 10.29
N HIS A 44 -17.80 -9.27 11.19
CA HIS A 44 -17.36 -9.57 12.55
C HIS A 44 -17.90 -10.93 12.99
N GLU A 45 -17.20 -11.59 13.91
CA GLU A 45 -17.72 -12.77 14.59
C GLU A 45 -19.04 -12.48 15.27
N THR A 46 -19.87 -13.49 15.40
CA THR A 46 -21.13 -13.41 16.12
C THR A 46 -21.04 -14.14 17.46
N TYR A 47 -21.64 -13.58 18.48
CA TYR A 47 -21.57 -14.12 19.84
C TYR A 47 -22.95 -14.39 20.40
N LYS A 48 -23.09 -15.54 21.09
CA LYS A 48 -24.32 -15.91 21.81
C LYS A 48 -24.00 -16.39 23.21
N ASP A 49 -24.89 -16.08 24.12
CA ASP A 49 -24.88 -16.69 25.46
C ASP A 49 -25.49 -18.12 25.47
N GLN A 50 -25.50 -18.76 26.62
CA GLN A 50 -26.02 -20.10 26.81
C GLN A 50 -27.56 -20.20 26.57
N THR A 51 -28.25 -19.07 26.54
CA THR A 51 -29.70 -19.00 26.23
C THR A 51 -29.97 -18.75 24.75
N ASN A 52 -28.92 -18.72 23.88
CA ASN A 52 -28.95 -18.35 22.48
C ASN A 52 -29.27 -16.86 22.21
N ALA A 53 -29.22 -16.00 23.22
CA ALA A 53 -29.33 -14.55 23.00
C ALA A 53 -28.05 -13.96 22.40
N TRP A 54 -28.20 -13.04 21.43
CA TRP A 54 -27.08 -12.36 20.80
C TRP A 54 -26.41 -11.41 21.80
N LEU A 55 -25.07 -11.46 21.80
CA LEU A 55 -24.20 -10.56 22.57
C LEU A 55 -23.44 -9.63 21.63
N SER A 56 -23.23 -8.37 22.06
CA SER A 56 -22.35 -7.46 21.34
C SER A 56 -20.87 -7.73 21.67
N PRO A 57 -19.94 -7.33 20.78
CA PRO A 57 -18.50 -7.45 21.06
C PRO A 57 -18.08 -6.78 22.39
N GLU A 58 -18.78 -5.72 22.80
CA GLU A 58 -18.50 -5.01 24.06
C GLU A 58 -18.88 -5.82 25.31
N GLU A 59 -19.82 -6.76 25.19
CA GLU A 59 -20.26 -7.67 26.26
C GLU A 59 -19.36 -8.89 26.41
N VAL A 60 -18.38 -9.06 25.51
CA VAL A 60 -17.53 -10.24 25.41
C VAL A 60 -16.09 -9.89 25.78
N THR A 61 -15.37 -10.82 26.37
CA THR A 61 -13.94 -10.75 26.65
C THR A 61 -13.26 -12.05 26.33
N SER A 62 -11.97 -11.99 25.97
CA SER A 62 -11.12 -13.15 25.77
C SER A 62 -9.73 -12.87 26.32
N GLU A 63 -9.13 -13.87 26.97
CA GLU A 63 -7.76 -13.79 27.47
C GLU A 63 -6.71 -14.25 26.43
N ASP A 64 -7.09 -15.21 25.60
CA ASP A 64 -6.16 -15.89 24.66
C ASP A 64 -6.61 -15.80 23.19
N GLY A 65 -7.69 -15.05 22.90
CA GLY A 65 -8.28 -14.95 21.57
C GLY A 65 -8.96 -16.26 21.07
N LYS A 66 -9.05 -17.29 21.92
CA LYS A 66 -9.66 -18.58 21.58
C LYS A 66 -10.84 -18.93 22.47
N LYS A 67 -10.78 -18.50 23.72
CA LYS A 67 -11.85 -18.74 24.70
C LYS A 67 -12.51 -17.42 25.03
N PHE A 68 -13.80 -17.35 24.80
CA PHE A 68 -14.56 -16.14 24.97
C PHE A 68 -15.55 -16.31 26.13
N TYR A 69 -15.69 -15.26 26.93
CA TYR A 69 -16.52 -15.22 28.15
C TYR A 69 -17.35 -13.96 28.15
N LYS A 70 -18.47 -13.98 28.89
CA LYS A 70 -19.26 -12.78 29.12
C LYS A 70 -18.50 -11.84 30.06
N LYS A 71 -18.32 -10.58 29.68
CA LYS A 71 -17.50 -9.62 30.41
C LYS A 71 -17.92 -9.43 31.87
N ASN A 72 -19.24 -9.43 32.10
CA ASN A 72 -19.82 -9.28 33.45
C ASN A 72 -19.91 -10.60 34.23
N ASN A 73 -19.62 -11.73 33.60
CA ASN A 73 -19.62 -13.05 34.23
C ASN A 73 -18.58 -13.97 33.57
N PRO A 74 -17.30 -13.89 33.96
CA PRO A 74 -16.20 -14.65 33.34
C PRO A 74 -16.35 -16.19 33.46
N SER A 75 -17.26 -16.70 34.31
CA SER A 75 -17.55 -18.11 34.42
C SER A 75 -18.49 -18.60 33.30
N GLU A 76 -19.21 -17.70 32.65
CA GLU A 76 -20.14 -18.01 31.57
C GLU A 76 -19.43 -18.00 30.22
N LYS A 77 -19.19 -19.22 29.68
CA LYS A 77 -18.68 -19.39 28.33
C LYS A 77 -19.71 -18.97 27.31
N ILE A 78 -19.28 -18.31 26.28
CA ILE A 78 -20.13 -17.91 25.15
C ILE A 78 -19.90 -18.81 23.94
N ILE A 79 -20.89 -18.84 23.06
CA ILE A 79 -20.83 -19.55 21.77
C ILE A 79 -20.36 -18.52 20.74
N VAL A 80 -19.21 -18.80 20.12
CA VAL A 80 -18.68 -18.01 18.99
C VAL A 80 -19.23 -18.60 17.70
N GLY A 81 -19.95 -17.80 16.96
CA GLY A 81 -20.49 -18.15 15.65
C GLY A 81 -19.57 -17.67 14.51
N PRO A 82 -19.98 -17.89 13.25
CA PRO A 82 -19.20 -17.50 12.08
C PRO A 82 -19.04 -15.98 11.98
N THR A 83 -17.98 -15.56 11.28
CA THR A 83 -17.81 -14.18 10.84
C THR A 83 -18.82 -13.86 9.76
N GLU A 84 -19.64 -12.87 9.98
CA GLU A 84 -20.71 -12.44 9.07
C GLU A 84 -20.73 -10.91 8.95
N SER A 85 -21.40 -10.40 7.91
CA SER A 85 -21.58 -8.95 7.76
C SER A 85 -22.26 -8.36 9.00
N MET A 86 -21.77 -7.21 9.43
CA MET A 86 -22.24 -6.53 10.63
C MET A 86 -23.71 -6.16 10.52
N SER A 87 -24.51 -6.52 11.54
CA SER A 87 -25.93 -6.19 11.61
C SER A 87 -26.39 -5.91 13.03
N LYS A 88 -27.29 -4.94 13.18
CA LYS A 88 -27.87 -4.60 14.49
C LYS A 88 -28.68 -5.76 15.09
N SER A 89 -29.32 -6.59 14.26
CA SER A 89 -30.12 -7.75 14.73
C SER A 89 -29.27 -8.85 15.36
N LYS A 90 -28.05 -9.04 14.90
CA LYS A 90 -27.07 -10.00 15.43
C LYS A 90 -26.14 -9.38 16.47
N LYS A 91 -26.26 -8.07 16.73
CA LYS A 91 -25.40 -7.29 17.64
C LYS A 91 -23.89 -7.40 17.35
N ASN A 92 -23.49 -7.84 16.17
CA ASN A 92 -22.05 -7.97 15.81
C ASN A 92 -21.48 -6.69 15.17
N THR A 93 -22.02 -5.54 15.51
CA THR A 93 -21.57 -4.23 15.03
C THR A 93 -20.51 -3.64 15.94
N ILE A 94 -19.54 -2.98 15.32
CA ILE A 94 -18.54 -2.16 16.01
C ILE A 94 -19.00 -0.70 15.90
N ASP A 95 -18.96 0.04 17.00
CA ASP A 95 -19.31 1.46 17.00
C ASP A 95 -18.14 2.29 16.41
N PRO A 96 -18.33 2.94 15.25
CA PRO A 96 -17.29 3.74 14.61
C PRO A 96 -16.84 4.93 15.48
N GLU A 97 -17.75 5.55 16.26
CA GLU A 97 -17.42 6.72 17.07
C GLU A 97 -16.44 6.35 18.18
N ASN A 98 -16.67 5.23 18.86
CA ASN A 98 -15.76 4.73 19.89
C ASN A 98 -14.38 4.36 19.32
N ILE A 99 -14.35 3.73 18.15
CA ILE A 99 -13.09 3.37 17.51
C ILE A 99 -12.32 4.61 17.05
N ILE A 100 -12.98 5.55 16.40
CA ILE A 100 -12.35 6.82 15.97
C ILE A 100 -11.83 7.61 17.16
N LYS A 101 -12.58 7.66 18.27
CA LYS A 101 -12.14 8.34 19.49
C LYS A 101 -10.87 7.73 20.09
N ASN A 102 -10.75 6.40 20.05
CA ASN A 102 -9.62 5.67 20.65
C ASN A 102 -8.39 5.60 19.74
N TYR A 103 -8.56 5.48 18.44
CA TYR A 103 -7.49 5.21 17.48
C TYR A 103 -7.29 6.29 16.43
N GLY A 104 -8.22 7.22 16.29
CA GLY A 104 -8.22 8.23 15.24
C GLY A 104 -8.72 7.71 13.89
N ALA A 105 -9.31 8.61 13.09
CA ALA A 105 -9.92 8.26 11.80
C ALA A 105 -8.90 7.71 10.79
N ASP A 106 -7.67 8.23 10.78
CA ASP A 106 -6.62 7.77 9.85
C ASP A 106 -6.24 6.31 10.09
N SER A 107 -6.21 5.88 11.36
CA SER A 107 -5.91 4.48 11.70
C SER A 107 -7.02 3.53 11.25
N VAL A 108 -8.28 3.96 11.40
CA VAL A 108 -9.44 3.20 10.93
C VAL A 108 -9.43 3.06 9.41
N ARG A 109 -9.19 4.17 8.71
CA ARG A 109 -9.08 4.17 7.23
C ARG A 109 -7.98 3.23 6.77
N LEU A 110 -6.81 3.32 7.40
CA LEU A 110 -5.65 2.49 7.04
C LEU A 110 -5.96 1.00 7.26
N PHE A 111 -6.61 0.64 8.38
CA PHE A 111 -7.02 -0.73 8.67
C PHE A 111 -7.96 -1.28 7.59
N ILE A 112 -9.05 -0.56 7.30
CA ILE A 112 -10.05 -1.00 6.30
C ILE A 112 -9.43 -1.16 4.91
N LEU A 113 -8.47 -0.31 4.53
CA LEU A 113 -7.85 -0.34 3.21
C LEU A 113 -6.66 -1.31 3.11
N SER A 114 -6.18 -1.88 4.22
CA SER A 114 -4.97 -2.70 4.25
C SER A 114 -5.20 -4.20 4.07
N ASP A 115 -6.35 -4.70 4.51
CA ASP A 115 -6.57 -6.14 4.69
C ASP A 115 -6.69 -6.88 3.35
N SER A 116 -7.58 -6.43 2.50
CA SER A 116 -7.93 -7.11 1.24
C SER A 116 -8.20 -6.12 0.11
N PRO A 117 -8.24 -6.60 -1.15
CA PRO A 117 -8.82 -5.82 -2.24
C PRO A 117 -10.24 -5.37 -1.87
N PRO A 118 -10.65 -4.15 -2.25
CA PRO A 118 -11.90 -3.55 -1.76
C PRO A 118 -13.18 -4.28 -2.18
N GLU A 119 -13.10 -5.19 -3.17
CA GLU A 119 -14.22 -6.03 -3.57
C GLU A 119 -14.48 -7.22 -2.61
N LYS A 120 -13.52 -7.53 -1.75
CA LYS A 120 -13.63 -8.61 -0.77
C LYS A 120 -14.10 -8.09 0.58
N ASP A 121 -14.72 -8.98 1.33
CA ASP A 121 -15.10 -8.70 2.70
C ASP A 121 -13.86 -8.48 3.57
N VAL A 122 -13.98 -7.52 4.50
CA VAL A 122 -12.96 -7.21 5.50
C VAL A 122 -13.41 -7.77 6.84
N GLN A 123 -12.63 -8.67 7.41
CA GLN A 123 -12.87 -9.16 8.75
C GLN A 123 -12.33 -8.16 9.78
N TRP A 124 -13.21 -7.67 10.66
CA TRP A 124 -12.77 -6.83 11.78
C TRP A 124 -11.80 -7.58 12.69
N SER A 125 -10.72 -6.92 13.05
CA SER A 125 -9.69 -7.44 13.95
C SER A 125 -9.14 -6.32 14.82
N ASP A 126 -9.32 -6.43 16.13
CA ASP A 126 -8.75 -5.46 17.08
C ASP A 126 -7.22 -5.43 17.01
N GLN A 127 -6.61 -6.58 16.74
CA GLN A 127 -5.17 -6.68 16.55
C GLN A 127 -4.71 -5.95 15.28
N GLY A 128 -5.45 -6.07 14.18
CA GLY A 128 -5.20 -5.33 12.94
C GLY A 128 -5.41 -3.83 13.11
N MET A 129 -6.46 -3.43 13.87
CA MET A 129 -6.72 -2.04 14.21
C MET A 129 -5.57 -1.44 15.03
N MET A 130 -5.10 -2.17 16.06
CA MET A 130 -3.96 -1.76 16.87
C MET A 130 -2.66 -1.65 16.06
N ALA A 131 -2.44 -2.56 15.10
CA ALA A 131 -1.27 -2.51 14.21
C ALA A 131 -1.30 -1.25 13.33
N SER A 132 -2.45 -0.91 12.77
CA SER A 132 -2.64 0.32 11.98
C SER A 132 -2.42 1.58 12.81
N PHE A 133 -2.94 1.63 14.04
CA PHE A 133 -2.70 2.73 14.96
C PHE A 133 -1.22 2.91 15.29
N LYS A 134 -0.52 1.82 15.63
CA LYS A 134 0.93 1.84 15.88
C LYS A 134 1.72 2.32 14.65
N PHE A 135 1.26 1.99 13.45
CA PHE A 135 1.91 2.47 12.23
C PHE A 135 1.74 3.97 12.06
N VAL A 136 0.55 4.53 12.28
CA VAL A 136 0.32 5.99 12.27
C VAL A 136 1.20 6.69 13.30
N GLN A 137 1.33 6.14 14.51
CA GLN A 137 2.25 6.69 15.54
C GLN A 137 3.72 6.67 15.07
N LYS A 138 4.16 5.61 14.39
CA LYS A 138 5.51 5.53 13.80
C LYS A 138 5.71 6.59 12.72
N LEU A 139 4.70 6.88 11.92
CA LEU A 139 4.75 7.95 10.92
C LEU A 139 4.91 9.33 11.58
N TRP A 140 4.23 9.60 12.69
CA TRP A 140 4.42 10.82 13.48
C TRP A 140 5.86 10.96 14.01
N THR A 141 6.43 9.88 14.53
CA THR A 141 7.82 9.85 14.98
C THR A 141 8.79 10.12 13.83
N LEU A 142 8.56 9.51 12.66
CA LEU A 142 9.36 9.75 11.45
C LEU A 142 9.23 11.20 10.97
N ASN A 143 8.02 11.77 10.96
CA ASN A 143 7.80 13.18 10.62
C ASN A 143 8.63 14.11 11.52
N SER A 144 8.59 13.89 12.85
CA SER A 144 9.39 14.67 13.78
C SER A 144 10.88 14.61 13.48
N LYS A 145 11.40 13.43 13.12
CA LYS A 145 12.80 13.23 12.70
C LYS A 145 13.12 14.01 11.41
N ILE A 146 12.23 13.95 10.42
CA ILE A 146 12.39 14.68 9.15
C ILE A 146 12.39 16.19 9.38
N LEU A 147 11.50 16.71 10.23
CA LEU A 147 11.43 18.13 10.56
C LEU A 147 12.72 18.65 11.24
N VAL A 148 13.35 17.85 12.09
CA VAL A 148 14.65 18.16 12.67
C VAL A 148 15.71 18.26 11.57
N LYS A 149 15.73 17.30 10.64
CA LYS A 149 16.66 17.30 9.50
C LYS A 149 16.45 18.49 8.56
N ILE A 150 15.22 18.89 8.30
CA ILE A 150 14.91 20.08 7.48
C ILE A 150 15.45 21.37 8.10
N LYS A 151 15.63 21.43 9.42
CA LYS A 151 16.20 22.58 10.11
C LYS A 151 17.73 22.61 10.12
N ASP A 152 18.37 21.49 9.82
CA ASP A 152 19.83 21.38 9.77
C ASP A 152 20.37 21.86 8.42
N ASN A 153 21.22 22.87 8.43
CA ASN A 153 21.79 23.48 7.23
C ASN A 153 23.10 22.82 6.75
N ASN A 154 23.66 21.87 7.50
CA ASN A 154 24.92 21.20 7.19
C ASN A 154 24.73 19.92 6.35
N GLN A 155 23.91 19.99 5.30
CA GLN A 155 23.53 18.84 4.50
C GLN A 155 23.95 19.03 3.04
N ASN A 156 24.69 18.08 2.48
CA ASN A 156 25.34 18.20 1.16
C ASN A 156 25.06 17.03 0.20
N ASP A 157 24.32 15.99 0.63
CA ASP A 157 23.94 14.86 -0.23
C ASP A 157 22.85 15.30 -1.21
N GLU A 158 23.04 15.06 -2.50
CA GLU A 158 22.08 15.36 -3.58
C GLU A 158 20.79 14.51 -3.52
N GLY A 159 20.66 13.60 -2.58
CA GLY A 159 19.45 12.81 -2.35
C GLY A 159 18.97 12.00 -3.57
N LYS A 160 19.89 11.60 -4.45
CA LYS A 160 19.54 10.86 -5.68
C LYS A 160 18.72 9.61 -5.41
N ASN A 161 19.07 8.87 -4.34
CA ASN A 161 18.32 7.67 -3.94
C ASN A 161 16.91 8.01 -3.47
N LEU A 162 16.74 9.10 -2.70
CA LEU A 162 15.44 9.57 -2.25
C LEU A 162 14.57 9.98 -3.44
N THR A 163 15.10 10.76 -4.36
CA THR A 163 14.38 11.22 -5.56
C THR A 163 13.98 10.04 -6.44
N LYS A 164 14.89 9.12 -6.69
CA LYS A 164 14.59 7.89 -7.46
C LYS A 164 13.48 7.07 -6.80
N PHE A 165 13.59 6.82 -5.50
CA PHE A 165 12.56 6.07 -4.75
C PHE A 165 11.22 6.78 -4.79
N THR A 166 11.20 8.11 -4.59
CA THR A 166 9.96 8.91 -4.64
C THR A 166 9.29 8.80 -6.01
N ASN A 167 10.04 8.90 -7.12
CA ASN A 167 9.50 8.77 -8.46
C ASN A 167 8.93 7.36 -8.71
N GLN A 168 9.62 6.32 -8.27
CA GLN A 168 9.09 4.94 -8.34
C GLN A 168 7.83 4.76 -7.50
N LEU A 169 7.78 5.37 -6.29
CA LEU A 169 6.61 5.32 -5.41
C LEU A 169 5.40 6.03 -6.04
N ILE A 170 5.60 7.21 -6.65
CA ILE A 170 4.55 7.94 -7.38
C ILE A 170 3.94 7.04 -8.46
N ASN A 171 4.80 6.41 -9.27
CA ASN A 171 4.34 5.51 -10.34
C ASN A 171 3.54 4.32 -9.79
N LYS A 172 4.09 3.61 -8.78
CA LYS A 172 3.43 2.46 -8.15
C LYS A 172 2.05 2.84 -7.57
N ILE A 173 1.99 3.92 -6.79
CA ILE A 173 0.74 4.35 -6.13
C ILE A 173 -0.27 4.83 -7.15
N THR A 174 0.12 5.63 -8.16
CA THR A 174 -0.80 6.11 -9.20
C THR A 174 -1.43 4.95 -9.95
N GLN A 175 -0.63 3.97 -10.42
CA GLN A 175 -1.14 2.81 -11.13
C GLN A 175 -2.07 1.92 -10.28
N ASN A 176 -1.75 1.75 -8.99
CA ASN A 176 -2.58 0.96 -8.09
C ASN A 176 -3.86 1.70 -7.68
N LEU A 177 -3.81 3.04 -7.61
CA LEU A 177 -4.99 3.87 -7.32
C LEU A 177 -6.02 3.78 -8.46
N GLU A 178 -5.57 3.84 -9.73
CA GLU A 178 -6.42 3.64 -10.91
C GLU A 178 -7.11 2.28 -10.94
N LYS A 179 -6.48 1.26 -10.36
CA LYS A 179 -6.98 -0.12 -10.28
C LYS A 179 -7.69 -0.45 -8.97
N PHE A 180 -7.86 0.51 -8.08
CA PHE A 180 -8.41 0.32 -6.73
C PHE A 180 -7.66 -0.72 -5.87
N HIS A 181 -6.38 -0.97 -6.13
CA HIS A 181 -5.56 -1.89 -5.36
C HIS A 181 -5.04 -1.24 -4.06
N TYR A 182 -5.96 -0.86 -3.17
CA TYR A 182 -5.64 -0.07 -1.97
C TYR A 182 -4.74 -0.81 -0.99
N ASN A 183 -4.95 -2.11 -0.80
CA ASN A 183 -4.12 -2.94 0.06
C ASN A 183 -2.65 -2.99 -0.42
N VAL A 184 -2.43 -3.01 -1.73
CA VAL A 184 -1.08 -2.91 -2.31
C VAL A 184 -0.46 -1.53 -2.04
N ILE A 185 -1.27 -0.47 -2.12
CA ILE A 185 -0.79 0.88 -1.79
C ILE A 185 -0.39 0.96 -0.31
N VAL A 186 -1.20 0.41 0.59
CA VAL A 186 -0.82 0.38 2.02
C VAL A 186 0.50 -0.37 2.23
N ALA A 187 0.73 -1.50 1.53
CA ALA A 187 2.02 -2.18 1.55
C ALA A 187 3.16 -1.29 1.05
N ASN A 188 2.92 -0.49 -0.01
CA ASN A 188 3.91 0.49 -0.48
C ASN A 188 4.17 1.60 0.54
N LEU A 189 3.18 2.00 1.37
CA LEU A 189 3.41 2.96 2.46
C LEU A 189 4.30 2.36 3.57
N TYR A 190 4.21 1.07 3.87
CA TYR A 190 5.15 0.39 4.77
C TYR A 190 6.56 0.30 4.16
N GLU A 191 6.68 0.01 2.87
CA GLU A 191 7.96 0.03 2.13
C GLU A 191 8.60 1.43 2.21
N MET A 192 7.82 2.47 1.95
CA MET A 192 8.21 3.88 2.04
C MET A 192 8.71 4.24 3.45
N TYR A 193 7.98 3.86 4.49
CA TYR A 193 8.39 4.08 5.87
C TYR A 193 9.77 3.46 6.16
N ASN A 194 9.97 2.20 5.80
CA ASN A 194 11.22 1.49 6.01
C ASN A 194 12.39 2.09 5.23
N PHE A 195 12.11 2.62 4.03
CA PHE A 195 13.10 3.34 3.23
C PHE A 195 13.47 4.68 3.88
N LEU A 196 12.47 5.51 4.24
CA LEU A 196 12.69 6.84 4.82
C LEU A 196 13.44 6.80 6.14
N ILE A 197 13.18 5.82 7.02
CA ILE A 197 13.94 5.68 8.27
C ILE A 197 15.44 5.62 8.01
N LYS A 198 15.87 4.84 7.02
CA LYS A 198 17.28 4.67 6.65
C LYS A 198 17.83 5.89 5.92
N GLU A 199 17.01 6.44 5.01
CA GLU A 199 17.44 7.54 4.16
C GLU A 199 17.58 8.86 4.95
N THR A 200 16.74 9.09 5.96
CA THR A 200 16.81 10.29 6.81
C THR A 200 18.02 10.32 7.74
N ASP A 201 18.81 9.25 7.85
CA ASP A 201 20.10 9.27 8.55
C ASP A 201 21.20 9.94 7.71
N LYS A 202 21.02 10.06 6.40
CA LYS A 202 21.96 10.69 5.49
C LYS A 202 21.85 12.23 5.53
N PRO A 203 22.93 12.96 5.19
CA PRO A 203 22.93 14.41 5.16
C PRO A 203 22.35 14.97 3.85
N ILE A 204 21.09 14.65 3.55
CA ILE A 204 20.40 15.06 2.31
C ILE A 204 20.14 16.57 2.34
N LYS A 205 20.43 17.27 1.25
CA LYS A 205 20.12 18.69 1.09
C LYS A 205 18.67 18.99 1.43
N ARG A 206 18.49 20.08 2.19
CA ARG A 206 17.18 20.49 2.72
C ARG A 206 16.11 20.59 1.64
N GLU A 207 16.41 21.24 0.51
CA GLU A 207 15.47 21.48 -0.58
C GLU A 207 15.00 20.15 -1.19
N ILE A 208 15.93 19.23 -1.40
CA ILE A 208 15.65 17.89 -1.93
C ILE A 208 14.78 17.07 -0.96
N LEU A 209 15.10 17.15 0.34
CA LEU A 209 14.33 16.47 1.38
C LEU A 209 12.89 17.00 1.43
N ILE A 210 12.71 18.32 1.46
CA ILE A 210 11.38 18.96 1.49
C ILE A 210 10.58 18.57 0.25
N GLU A 211 11.17 18.71 -0.95
CA GLU A 211 10.48 18.43 -2.21
C GLU A 211 9.96 16.98 -2.27
N ASN A 212 10.82 16.02 -1.92
CA ASN A 212 10.44 14.61 -1.95
C ASN A 212 9.45 14.26 -0.84
N TYR A 213 9.64 14.79 0.36
CA TYR A 213 8.73 14.55 1.48
C TYR A 213 7.34 15.11 1.21
N LYS A 214 7.23 16.31 0.63
CA LYS A 214 5.96 16.86 0.13
C LYS A 214 5.24 15.91 -0.82
N LYS A 215 5.95 15.40 -1.85
CA LYS A 215 5.38 14.44 -2.80
C LYS A 215 4.85 13.20 -2.08
N ILE A 216 5.62 12.65 -1.15
CA ILE A 216 5.25 11.49 -0.36
C ILE A 216 4.01 11.76 0.49
N LEU A 217 3.93 12.90 1.18
CA LEU A 217 2.75 13.28 1.95
C LEU A 217 1.49 13.40 1.08
N ILE A 218 1.61 13.93 -0.14
CA ILE A 218 0.49 13.99 -1.09
C ILE A 218 0.01 12.58 -1.48
N LEU A 219 0.95 11.64 -1.69
CA LEU A 219 0.59 10.24 -2.00
C LEU A 219 -0.12 9.54 -0.85
N MET A 220 0.17 9.92 0.40
CA MET A 220 -0.47 9.38 1.60
C MET A 220 -1.86 9.98 1.85
N ASN A 221 -2.15 11.16 1.32
CA ASN A 221 -3.37 11.93 1.61
C ASN A 221 -4.68 11.15 1.37
N PRO A 222 -4.87 10.35 0.30
CA PRO A 222 -6.08 9.56 0.12
C PRO A 222 -6.33 8.51 1.22
N PHE A 223 -5.28 8.08 1.92
CA PHE A 223 -5.32 6.99 2.91
C PHE A 223 -5.39 7.52 4.34
N ILE A 224 -4.55 8.47 4.69
CA ILE A 224 -4.40 9.06 6.03
C ILE A 224 -4.38 10.59 5.92
N PRO A 225 -5.54 11.21 5.58
CA PRO A 225 -5.64 12.62 5.25
C PRO A 225 -5.28 13.56 6.41
N HIS A 226 -5.62 13.22 7.65
CA HIS A 226 -5.35 14.11 8.79
C HIS A 226 -3.84 14.22 9.04
N PHE A 227 -3.14 13.09 9.08
CA PHE A 227 -1.69 13.05 9.18
C PHE A 227 -1.02 13.82 8.04
N SER A 228 -1.42 13.54 6.80
CA SER A 228 -0.81 14.14 5.61
C SER A 228 -0.99 15.66 5.57
N ASN A 229 -2.20 16.16 5.82
CA ASN A 229 -2.47 17.59 5.81
C ASN A 229 -1.73 18.32 6.95
N GLU A 230 -1.71 17.76 8.16
CA GLU A 230 -0.98 18.37 9.26
C GLU A 230 0.51 18.46 8.98
N CYS A 231 1.11 17.40 8.42
CA CYS A 231 2.51 17.43 8.04
C CYS A 231 2.80 18.42 6.90
N LEU A 232 1.91 18.52 5.89
CA LEU A 232 2.03 19.50 4.81
C LEU A 232 1.96 20.93 5.35
N ASN A 233 1.03 21.23 6.25
CA ASN A 233 0.92 22.53 6.91
C ASN A 233 2.21 22.89 7.67
N THR A 234 2.82 21.93 8.35
CA THR A 234 4.07 22.14 9.12
C THR A 234 5.25 22.53 8.23
N ILE A 235 5.28 22.11 6.96
CA ILE A 235 6.30 22.52 5.97
C ILE A 235 5.84 23.68 5.10
N ASN A 236 4.78 24.40 5.48
CA ASN A 236 4.17 25.55 4.78
C ASN A 236 3.69 25.22 3.35
N GLU A 237 3.16 24.04 3.13
CA GLU A 237 2.66 23.63 1.83
C GLU A 237 1.13 23.47 1.86
N ASN A 238 0.43 24.38 1.16
CA ASN A 238 -1.03 24.42 1.13
C ASN A 238 -1.64 23.94 -0.19
N GLN A 239 -0.80 23.69 -1.22
CA GLN A 239 -1.27 23.22 -2.51
C GLN A 239 -1.07 21.72 -2.65
N ILE A 240 -2.18 20.98 -2.57
CA ILE A 240 -2.20 19.53 -2.79
C ILE A 240 -2.47 19.29 -4.27
N LYS A 241 -1.40 19.03 -5.03
CA LYS A 241 -1.48 18.64 -6.44
C LYS A 241 -0.83 17.28 -6.60
N TRP A 242 -1.55 16.31 -7.19
CA TRP A 242 -0.99 14.98 -7.42
C TRP A 242 0.31 15.07 -8.20
N PRO A 243 1.41 14.50 -7.70
CA PRO A 243 2.72 14.62 -8.34
C PRO A 243 2.73 13.86 -9.66
N LYS A 244 3.29 14.50 -10.67
CA LYS A 244 3.50 13.90 -11.99
C LYS A 244 4.98 13.56 -12.16
N ILE A 245 5.25 12.49 -12.87
CA ILE A 245 6.59 12.04 -13.24
C ILE A 245 6.65 11.83 -14.76
N SER A 246 7.83 12.01 -15.34
CA SER A 246 8.08 11.64 -16.73
C SER A 246 8.53 10.17 -16.83
N LYS A 247 8.55 9.61 -18.03
CA LYS A 247 9.07 8.26 -18.24
C LYS A 247 10.57 8.18 -17.98
N GLU A 248 11.27 9.26 -18.26
CA GLU A 248 12.71 9.41 -18.04
C GLU A 248 13.07 9.30 -16.55
N ASP A 249 12.20 9.85 -15.65
CA ASP A 249 12.38 9.77 -14.20
C ASP A 249 12.33 8.35 -13.62
N LEU A 250 11.81 7.40 -14.41
CA LEU A 250 11.69 5.98 -14.04
C LEU A 250 12.81 5.12 -14.61
N ILE A 251 13.65 5.68 -15.50
CA ILE A 251 14.74 4.92 -16.10
C ILE A 251 15.80 4.63 -15.03
N GLU A 252 16.04 3.36 -14.81
CA GLU A 252 17.12 2.92 -13.93
C GLU A 252 18.44 3.04 -14.67
N GLU A 253 19.36 3.84 -14.14
CA GLU A 253 20.74 3.92 -14.66
C GLU A 253 21.49 2.60 -14.48
N GLU A 254 21.17 1.87 -13.42
CA GLU A 254 21.72 0.53 -13.15
C GLU A 254 20.62 -0.51 -13.11
N ILE A 255 20.94 -1.70 -13.62
CA ILE A 255 20.05 -2.84 -13.68
C ILE A 255 20.66 -4.07 -13.01
N ASN A 256 19.80 -4.95 -12.53
CA ASN A 256 20.18 -6.30 -12.11
C ASN A 256 20.29 -7.22 -13.31
N PHE A 257 21.51 -7.52 -13.73
CA PHE A 257 21.80 -8.32 -14.91
C PHE A 257 22.12 -9.76 -14.50
N VAL A 258 21.38 -10.72 -15.05
CA VAL A 258 21.52 -12.13 -14.69
C VAL A 258 22.61 -12.77 -15.53
N VAL A 259 23.58 -13.44 -14.89
CA VAL A 259 24.59 -14.25 -15.53
C VAL A 259 24.24 -15.73 -15.41
N GLN A 260 24.14 -16.40 -16.54
CA GLN A 260 23.92 -17.84 -16.64
C GLN A 260 25.13 -18.49 -17.29
N ILE A 261 25.46 -19.71 -16.84
CA ILE A 261 26.45 -20.58 -17.48
C ILE A 261 25.78 -21.93 -17.73
N ASN A 262 25.80 -22.39 -19.00
CA ASN A 262 25.12 -23.58 -19.43
C ASN A 262 23.66 -23.65 -18.99
N GLY A 263 22.93 -22.51 -19.10
CA GLY A 263 21.52 -22.37 -18.73
C GLY A 263 21.22 -22.23 -17.24
N LYS A 264 22.21 -22.36 -16.35
CA LYS A 264 22.04 -22.23 -14.90
C LYS A 264 22.45 -20.83 -14.43
N LYS A 265 21.59 -20.17 -13.67
CA LYS A 265 21.89 -18.89 -13.03
C LYS A 265 23.07 -19.04 -12.07
N ARG A 266 24.11 -18.19 -12.23
CA ARG A 266 25.32 -18.19 -11.42
C ARG A 266 25.52 -16.93 -10.61
N ALA A 267 25.10 -15.77 -11.17
CA ALA A 267 25.22 -14.49 -10.49
C ALA A 267 24.14 -13.50 -10.93
N ILE A 268 24.00 -12.43 -10.15
CA ILE A 268 23.34 -11.20 -10.55
C ILE A 268 24.35 -10.09 -10.39
N LEU A 269 24.65 -9.37 -11.48
CA LEU A 269 25.53 -8.22 -11.49
C LEU A 269 24.71 -6.93 -11.53
N LYS A 270 25.12 -5.92 -10.75
CA LYS A 270 24.64 -4.55 -10.95
C LYS A 270 25.50 -3.90 -12.01
N VAL A 271 24.90 -3.56 -13.13
CA VAL A 271 25.58 -2.95 -14.29
C VAL A 271 24.78 -1.75 -14.79
N LYS A 272 25.45 -0.86 -15.48
CA LYS A 272 24.76 0.26 -16.14
C LYS A 272 23.75 -0.27 -17.15
N ARG A 273 22.63 0.45 -17.29
CA ARG A 273 21.66 0.19 -18.33
C ARG A 273 22.32 0.34 -19.71
N ASP A 274 21.86 -0.44 -20.67
CA ASP A 274 22.36 -0.45 -22.05
C ASP A 274 23.85 -0.85 -22.20
N VAL A 275 24.39 -1.50 -21.15
CA VAL A 275 25.71 -2.13 -21.19
C VAL A 275 25.79 -3.12 -22.35
N VAL A 276 26.87 -3.10 -23.10
CA VAL A 276 27.06 -3.99 -24.24
C VAL A 276 27.67 -5.33 -23.83
N GLU A 277 27.46 -6.36 -24.66
CA GLU A 277 27.93 -7.73 -24.38
C GLU A 277 29.41 -7.82 -24.04
N LYS A 278 30.25 -7.07 -24.74
CA LYS A 278 31.70 -7.04 -24.52
C LYS A 278 32.06 -6.58 -23.10
N GLU A 279 31.44 -5.51 -22.63
CA GLU A 279 31.67 -4.98 -21.26
C GLU A 279 31.19 -5.98 -20.21
N ILE A 280 30.03 -6.62 -20.42
CA ILE A 280 29.54 -7.66 -19.51
C ILE A 280 30.52 -8.84 -19.42
N LEU A 281 31.08 -9.28 -20.53
CA LEU A 281 32.07 -10.37 -20.54
C LEU A 281 33.35 -9.99 -19.80
N GLU A 282 33.78 -8.74 -19.89
CA GLU A 282 34.93 -8.21 -19.12
C GLU A 282 34.63 -8.21 -17.61
N ILE A 283 33.46 -7.71 -17.20
CA ILE A 283 33.03 -7.72 -15.80
C ILE A 283 32.93 -9.15 -15.25
N ILE A 284 32.42 -10.09 -16.03
CA ILE A 284 32.29 -11.50 -15.64
C ILE A 284 33.69 -12.11 -15.42
N LYS A 285 34.65 -11.87 -16.31
CA LYS A 285 36.02 -12.37 -16.18
C LYS A 285 36.77 -11.82 -14.98
N LEU A 286 36.47 -10.59 -14.58
CA LEU A 286 37.06 -9.92 -13.41
C LEU A 286 36.40 -10.34 -12.10
N ASN A 287 35.28 -11.04 -12.13
CA ASN A 287 34.56 -11.47 -10.93
C ASN A 287 34.98 -12.89 -10.50
N PRO A 288 35.72 -13.04 -9.39
CA PRO A 288 36.27 -14.33 -8.95
C PRO A 288 35.20 -15.40 -8.65
N GLU A 289 33.98 -14.93 -8.22
CA GLU A 289 32.87 -15.85 -7.93
C GLU A 289 32.27 -16.48 -9.19
N ILE A 290 32.40 -15.80 -10.33
CA ILE A 290 31.89 -16.28 -11.60
C ILE A 290 32.99 -16.99 -12.38
N ASP A 291 34.21 -16.46 -12.34
CA ASP A 291 35.39 -16.98 -13.03
C ASP A 291 35.68 -18.47 -12.70
N LYS A 292 35.47 -18.86 -11.45
CA LYS A 292 35.60 -20.28 -11.01
C LYS A 292 34.77 -21.29 -11.83
N PHE A 293 33.74 -20.85 -12.51
CA PHE A 293 32.90 -21.74 -13.33
C PHE A 293 33.48 -21.96 -14.74
N PHE A 294 34.45 -21.17 -15.16
CA PHE A 294 35.10 -21.34 -16.47
C PHE A 294 36.14 -22.46 -16.46
N LYS A 295 36.87 -22.68 -15.36
CA LYS A 295 37.81 -23.82 -15.16
C LYS A 295 38.59 -24.17 -16.45
N ASP A 296 39.29 -23.20 -17.04
CA ASP A 296 40.04 -23.32 -18.28
C ASP A 296 39.23 -23.70 -19.55
N GLN A 297 37.91 -23.63 -19.46
CA GLN A 297 37.03 -23.84 -20.61
C GLN A 297 36.89 -22.55 -21.42
N THR A 298 36.92 -22.71 -22.76
CA THR A 298 36.68 -21.56 -23.65
C THR A 298 35.20 -21.37 -23.90
N ILE A 299 34.80 -20.11 -24.06
CA ILE A 299 33.41 -19.76 -24.41
C ILE A 299 33.15 -20.22 -25.85
N LYS A 300 32.22 -21.16 -26.01
CA LYS A 300 31.77 -21.65 -27.33
C LYS A 300 30.73 -20.71 -27.93
N LYS A 301 29.84 -20.18 -27.08
CA LYS A 301 28.76 -19.31 -27.52
C LYS A 301 28.28 -18.46 -26.35
N SER A 302 27.89 -17.22 -26.63
CA SER A 302 27.14 -16.37 -25.70
C SER A 302 25.79 -16.01 -26.29
N ILE A 303 24.75 -15.98 -25.43
CA ILE A 303 23.41 -15.51 -25.77
C ILE A 303 23.17 -14.30 -24.89
N PHE A 304 23.28 -13.12 -25.47
CA PHE A 304 23.12 -11.85 -24.80
C PHE A 304 21.70 -11.29 -25.04
N VAL A 305 20.99 -10.98 -23.98
CA VAL A 305 19.70 -10.29 -24.00
C VAL A 305 19.89 -8.93 -23.34
N PRO A 306 19.85 -7.82 -24.08
CA PRO A 306 20.08 -6.47 -23.56
C PRO A 306 19.26 -6.19 -22.31
N ASN A 307 19.88 -5.56 -21.31
CA ASN A 307 19.25 -5.18 -20.04
C ASN A 307 18.62 -6.30 -19.21
N ARG A 308 18.92 -7.57 -19.52
CA ARG A 308 18.27 -8.69 -18.84
C ARG A 308 19.25 -9.79 -18.41
N LEU A 309 19.93 -10.44 -19.34
CA LEU A 309 20.80 -11.56 -19.03
C LEU A 309 21.84 -11.85 -20.11
N ILE A 310 22.88 -12.56 -19.71
CA ILE A 310 23.77 -13.30 -20.62
C ILE A 310 23.77 -14.78 -20.22
N ASN A 311 23.70 -15.68 -21.21
CA ASN A 311 23.92 -17.10 -21.03
C ASN A 311 25.17 -17.54 -21.79
N ILE A 312 26.21 -17.95 -21.06
CA ILE A 312 27.49 -18.40 -21.59
C ILE A 312 27.47 -19.92 -21.71
N ILE A 313 27.79 -20.44 -22.87
CA ILE A 313 27.90 -21.86 -23.16
C ILE A 313 29.39 -22.19 -23.26
N LEU A 314 29.84 -23.05 -22.36
CA LEU A 314 31.21 -23.56 -22.29
C LEU A 314 31.36 -24.89 -22.98
#